data_204f81c85d3ccc3a14476661506ed8c5
#
_entry.id   204f81c85d3ccc3a14476661506ed8c5
#
_cell.length_a   1.000
_cell.length_b   1.000
_cell.length_c   1.000
_cell.angle_alpha   90.00
_cell.angle_beta   90.00
_cell.angle_gamma   90.00
#
_symmetry.space_group_name_H-M   'P 1'
#
loop_
_entity.id
_entity.type
_entity.pdbx_description
1 polymer ?
#
loop_
_entity_poly.entity_id
_entity_poly.type
_entity_poly.pdbx_seq_one_letter_code
_entity_poly.pdbx_strand_id
1 'polypeptide(L)'
;RSVSCAQVLCLERILRRTKLTLLGGITEWTALPPAELLDAEAAQQFIRCHQSYWVNFRQIETMENDCFLLPGGLRVPISRTYRSTAREQFFSRLQI
;
A
#
# COMPACT_ATOMS: atom_id res chain seq x y z
N ARG A 1 -6.23 6.74 -18.88
CA ARG A 1 -6.17 7.60 -17.71
C ARG A 1 -5.13 7.09 -16.72
N SER A 2 -4.26 7.94 -16.29
CA SER A 2 -3.23 7.57 -15.32
C SER A 2 -3.48 8.25 -13.99
N VAL A 3 -3.11 7.57 -12.91
CA VAL A 3 -3.21 8.08 -11.55
C VAL A 3 -1.79 8.22 -11.02
N SER A 4 -1.50 9.39 -10.42
CA SER A 4 -0.18 9.61 -9.84
C SER A 4 0.02 8.72 -8.61
N CYS A 5 1.15 8.03 -8.53
CA CYS A 5 1.50 7.22 -7.37
C CYS A 5 1.46 8.02 -6.08
N ALA A 6 1.78 9.31 -6.15
CA ALA A 6 1.79 10.17 -4.96
C ALA A 6 0.40 10.29 -4.34
N GLN A 7 -0.65 10.07 -5.10
CA GLN A 7 -2.03 10.19 -4.62
C GLN A 7 -2.60 8.87 -4.12
N VAL A 8 -1.91 7.76 -4.34
CA VAL A 8 -2.40 6.44 -3.95
C VAL A 8 -1.99 6.15 -2.51
N LEU A 9 -2.97 5.84 -1.68
CA LEU A 9 -2.73 5.42 -0.30
C LEU A 9 -2.39 3.95 -0.24
N CYS A 10 -3.20 3.11 -0.87
CA CYS A 10 -2.98 1.68 -0.86
C CYS A 10 -3.71 1.00 -2.01
N LEU A 11 -3.30 -0.22 -2.27
CA LEU A 11 -3.93 -1.11 -3.24
C LEU A 11 -4.45 -2.32 -2.50
N GLU A 12 -5.64 -2.78 -2.88
CA GLU A 12 -6.21 -4.00 -2.34
C GLU A 12 -6.64 -4.91 -3.48
N ARG A 13 -6.10 -6.14 -3.50
CA ARG A 13 -6.51 -7.13 -4.50
C ARG A 13 -7.71 -7.89 -3.98
N ILE A 14 -8.83 -7.77 -4.66
CA ILE A 14 -10.07 -8.44 -4.29
C ILE A 14 -10.49 -9.29 -5.48
N LEU A 15 -10.34 -10.59 -5.34
CA LEU A 15 -10.60 -11.55 -6.41
C LEU A 15 -9.74 -11.18 -7.63
N ARG A 16 -10.36 -10.80 -8.73
CA ARG A 16 -9.63 -10.46 -9.96
C ARG A 16 -9.59 -8.98 -10.25
N ARG A 17 -9.82 -8.16 -9.23
CA ARG A 17 -9.82 -6.71 -9.38
C ARG A 17 -8.92 -6.09 -8.34
N THR A 18 -8.38 -4.94 -8.68
CA THR A 18 -7.57 -4.15 -7.75
C THR A 18 -8.29 -2.86 -7.44
N LYS A 19 -8.45 -2.59 -6.15
CA LYS A 19 -9.05 -1.36 -5.66
C LYS A 19 -7.92 -0.43 -5.25
N LEU A 20 -7.92 0.78 -5.82
CA LEU A 20 -6.99 1.83 -5.44
C LEU A 20 -7.71 2.79 -4.52
N THR A 21 -7.16 3.02 -3.33
CA THR A 21 -7.68 4.04 -2.43
C THR A 21 -6.75 5.24 -2.53
N LEU A 22 -7.32 6.39 -2.88
CA LEU A 22 -6.57 7.61 -3.13
C LEU A 22 -6.73 8.57 -1.97
N LEU A 23 -5.87 9.59 -1.94
CA LEU A 23 -5.99 10.69 -0.98
C LEU A 23 -7.40 11.27 -1.06
N GLY A 24 -7.98 11.57 0.11
CA GLY A 24 -9.35 12.05 0.17
C GLY A 24 -10.40 10.96 0.23
N GLY A 25 -9.98 9.69 0.22
CA GLY A 25 -10.91 8.57 0.34
C GLY A 25 -11.56 8.15 -0.96
N ILE A 26 -11.11 8.70 -2.08
CA ILE A 26 -11.62 8.33 -3.40
C ILE A 26 -11.11 6.94 -3.75
N THR A 27 -11.97 6.10 -4.32
CA THR A 27 -11.56 4.77 -4.74
C THR A 27 -11.71 4.60 -6.25
N GLU A 28 -10.81 3.83 -6.83
CA GLU A 28 -10.88 3.46 -8.25
C GLU A 28 -10.60 1.97 -8.36
N TRP A 29 -11.10 1.37 -9.43
CA TRP A 29 -10.97 -0.07 -9.65
C TRP A 29 -10.36 -0.35 -11.01
N THR A 30 -9.58 -1.42 -11.07
CA THR A 30 -9.03 -1.90 -12.33
C THR A 30 -8.93 -3.42 -12.30
N ALA A 31 -8.89 -4.04 -13.46
CA ALA A 31 -8.66 -5.48 -13.57
C ALA A 31 -7.18 -5.83 -13.44
N LEU A 32 -6.28 -4.84 -13.59
CA LEU A 32 -4.85 -5.11 -13.55
C LEU A 32 -4.39 -5.47 -12.14
N PRO A 33 -3.56 -6.50 -12.00
CA PRO A 33 -2.99 -6.83 -10.70
C PRO A 33 -1.96 -5.79 -10.29
N PRO A 34 -1.67 -5.67 -8.97
CA PRO A 34 -0.68 -4.70 -8.50
C PRO A 34 0.67 -4.80 -9.18
N ALA A 35 1.12 -6.01 -9.51
CA ALA A 35 2.40 -6.19 -10.18
C ALA A 35 2.45 -5.52 -11.55
N GLU A 36 1.30 -5.36 -12.21
CA GLU A 36 1.23 -4.68 -13.50
C GLU A 36 0.93 -3.21 -13.37
N LEU A 37 0.33 -2.80 -12.25
CA LEU A 37 0.06 -1.40 -11.99
C LEU A 37 1.31 -0.64 -11.57
N LEU A 38 2.21 -1.32 -10.86
CA LEU A 38 3.41 -0.70 -10.29
C LEU A 38 4.60 -1.08 -11.14
N ASP A 39 5.17 -0.09 -11.84
CA ASP A 39 6.45 -0.32 -12.53
C ASP A 39 7.56 -0.44 -11.47
N ALA A 40 8.79 -0.70 -11.91
CA ALA A 40 9.89 -0.94 -10.98
C ALA A 40 10.12 0.20 -10.01
N GLU A 41 9.96 1.44 -10.48
CA GLU A 41 10.16 2.61 -9.63
C GLU A 41 9.03 2.78 -8.64
N ALA A 42 7.79 2.67 -9.11
CA ALA A 42 6.63 2.78 -8.24
C ALA A 42 6.59 1.67 -7.21
N ALA A 43 7.01 0.47 -7.59
CA ALA A 43 7.00 -0.67 -6.68
C ALA A 43 7.90 -0.43 -5.46
N GLN A 44 8.95 0.38 -5.61
CA GLN A 44 9.84 0.69 -4.51
C GLN A 44 9.17 1.59 -3.47
N GLN A 45 8.08 2.24 -3.82
CA GLN A 45 7.35 3.11 -2.90
C GLN A 45 6.26 2.37 -2.14
N PHE A 46 6.01 1.13 -2.49
CA PHE A 46 4.95 0.37 -1.84
C PHE A 46 5.52 -0.77 -1.01
N ILE A 47 4.85 -1.04 0.10
CA ILE A 47 5.18 -2.15 0.99
C ILE A 47 4.02 -3.12 0.96
N ARG A 48 4.31 -4.37 0.63
CA ARG A 48 3.29 -5.41 0.72
C ARG A 48 3.21 -5.86 2.17
N CYS A 49 2.07 -5.64 2.79
CA CYS A 49 1.91 -5.94 4.21
C CYS A 49 0.87 -7.03 4.48
N HIS A 50 0.27 -7.54 3.43
CA HIS A 50 -0.79 -8.54 3.53
C HIS A 50 -0.89 -9.21 2.17
N GLN A 51 -1.42 -10.42 2.14
CA GLN A 51 -1.61 -11.12 0.88
C GLN A 51 -2.34 -10.27 -0.15
N SER A 52 -3.27 -9.42 0.31
CA SER A 52 -4.11 -8.62 -0.56
C SER A 52 -3.82 -7.12 -0.51
N TYR A 53 -2.86 -6.66 0.28
CA TYR A 53 -2.66 -5.22 0.46
C TYR A 53 -1.23 -4.78 0.15
N TRP A 54 -1.12 -3.65 -0.54
CA TRP A 54 0.12 -2.92 -0.82
C TRP A 54 -0.10 -1.48 -0.36
N VAL A 55 0.77 -0.96 0.48
CA VAL A 55 0.63 0.36 1.09
C VAL A 55 1.73 1.27 0.60
N ASN A 56 1.36 2.51 0.24
CA ASN A 56 2.32 3.50 -0.17
C ASN A 56 3.12 3.97 1.06
N PHE A 57 4.41 3.66 1.08
CA PHE A 57 5.27 4.01 2.21
C PHE A 57 5.20 5.49 2.56
N ARG A 58 5.17 6.36 1.53
CA ARG A 58 5.19 7.80 1.75
C ARG A 58 3.93 8.34 2.43
N GLN A 59 2.87 7.55 2.45
CA GLN A 59 1.61 7.94 3.06
C GLN A 59 1.39 7.31 4.42
N ILE A 60 2.30 6.45 4.87
CA ILE A 60 2.15 5.80 6.18
C ILE A 60 2.41 6.83 7.27
N GLU A 61 1.41 7.03 8.13
CA GLU A 61 1.56 7.93 9.27
C GLU A 61 2.24 7.24 10.44
N THR A 62 1.86 6.00 10.70
CA THR A 62 2.50 5.22 11.74
C THR A 62 2.28 3.73 11.49
N MET A 63 3.17 2.92 12.03
CA MET A 63 3.05 1.48 12.00
C MET A 63 2.66 1.00 13.39
N GLU A 64 1.50 0.36 13.48
CA GLU A 64 1.09 -0.30 14.71
C GLU A 64 1.46 -1.78 14.60
N ASN A 65 1.14 -2.55 15.65
CA ASN A 65 1.58 -3.93 15.69
C ASN A 65 0.97 -4.77 14.56
N ASP A 66 -0.27 -4.48 14.20
CA ASP A 66 -1.00 -5.29 13.23
C ASP A 66 -1.59 -4.49 12.08
N CYS A 67 -1.22 -3.23 11.94
CA CYS A 67 -1.70 -2.42 10.82
C CYS A 67 -0.80 -1.22 10.57
N PHE A 68 -0.93 -0.68 9.35
CA PHE A 68 -0.41 0.64 9.02
C PHE A 68 -1.55 1.65 9.10
N LEU A 69 -1.28 2.80 9.71
CA LEU A 69 -2.24 3.88 9.78
C LEU A 69 -1.93 4.88 8.68
N LEU A 70 -2.96 5.20 7.89
CA LEU A 70 -2.86 6.11 6.75
C LEU A 70 -3.76 7.32 6.97
N PRO A 71 -3.59 8.39 6.16
CA PRO A 71 -4.42 9.58 6.28
C PRO A 71 -5.91 9.25 6.24
N GLY A 72 -6.69 10.02 6.99
CA GLY A 72 -8.13 9.81 7.06
C GLY A 72 -8.55 8.71 8.02
N GLY A 73 -7.62 8.21 8.84
CA GLY A 73 -7.92 7.15 9.78
C GLY A 73 -8.01 5.77 9.16
N LEU A 74 -7.53 5.64 7.92
CA LEU A 74 -7.56 4.36 7.23
C LEU A 74 -6.51 3.43 7.84
N ARG A 75 -6.93 2.22 8.20
CA ARG A 75 -6.04 1.20 8.75
C ARG A 75 -5.94 0.06 7.77
N VAL A 76 -4.71 -0.30 7.42
CA VAL A 76 -4.46 -1.40 6.50
C VAL A 76 -3.82 -2.53 7.29
N PRO A 77 -4.42 -3.73 7.30
CA PRO A 77 -3.92 -4.82 8.14
C PRO A 77 -2.56 -5.33 7.67
N ILE A 78 -1.75 -5.73 8.64
CA ILE A 78 -0.48 -6.38 8.38
C ILE A 78 -0.66 -7.84 8.79
N SER A 79 -0.59 -8.76 7.83
CA SER A 79 -0.76 -10.15 8.14
C SER A 79 0.48 -10.70 8.83
N ARG A 80 0.29 -11.80 9.56
CA ARG A 80 1.39 -12.43 10.28
C ARG A 80 2.51 -12.85 9.32
N THR A 81 2.15 -13.35 8.16
CA THR A 81 3.11 -13.80 7.15
C THR A 81 4.01 -12.66 6.66
N TYR A 82 3.44 -11.47 6.52
CA TYR A 82 4.18 -10.34 5.95
C TYR A 82 4.74 -9.39 7.00
N ARG A 83 4.46 -9.63 8.28
CA ARG A 83 4.84 -8.66 9.33
C ARG A 83 6.33 -8.38 9.38
N SER A 84 7.15 -9.41 9.35
CA SER A 84 8.59 -9.24 9.46
C SER A 84 9.15 -8.43 8.30
N THR A 85 8.78 -8.80 7.08
CA THR A 85 9.24 -8.11 5.89
C THR A 85 8.73 -6.68 5.81
N ALA A 86 7.44 -6.48 6.13
CA ALA A 86 6.85 -5.15 6.09
C ALA A 86 7.51 -4.23 7.11
N ARG A 87 7.77 -4.75 8.32
CA ARG A 87 8.43 -3.99 9.36
C ARG A 87 9.85 -3.61 8.94
N GLU A 88 10.59 -4.55 8.38
CA GLU A 88 11.94 -4.31 7.93
C GLU A 88 11.98 -3.24 6.84
N GLN A 89 11.10 -3.35 5.86
CA GLN A 89 11.05 -2.40 4.77
C GLN A 89 10.65 -1.01 5.26
N PHE A 90 9.71 -0.94 6.18
CA PHE A 90 9.26 0.34 6.70
C PHE A 90 10.38 1.07 7.44
N PHE A 91 11.04 0.39 8.36
CA PHE A 91 12.10 1.03 9.14
C PHE A 91 13.35 1.30 8.30
N SER A 92 13.64 0.44 7.33
CA SER A 92 14.76 0.66 6.44
C SER A 92 14.58 1.94 5.63
N ARG A 93 13.37 2.22 5.17
CA ARG A 93 13.10 3.41 4.37
C ARG A 93 13.02 4.69 5.19
N LEU A 94 12.83 4.58 6.50
CA LEU A 94 12.87 5.74 7.36
C LEU A 94 14.28 6.26 7.58
N GLN A 95 15.28 5.44 7.35
CA GLN A 95 16.69 5.80 7.55
C GLN A 95 17.25 6.36 6.25
N ILE A 96 17.09 7.62 6.05
CA ILE A 96 17.61 8.29 4.86
C ILE A 96 18.76 9.20 5.25
#